data_15d462ec5222df80ce38ed31f0e4ba27
#
_entry.id   15d462ec5222df80ce38ed31f0e4ba27
#
_cell.length_a   1.000
_cell.length_b   1.000
_cell.length_c   1.000
_cell.angle_alpha   90.00
_cell.angle_beta   90.00
_cell.angle_gamma   90.00
#
_symmetry.space_group_name_H-M   'P 1'
#
loop_
_entity.id
_entity.type
_entity.pdbx_description
1 polymer ?
#
loop_
_entity_poly.entity_id
_entity_poly.type
_entity_poly.pdbx_seq_one_letter_code
_entity_poly.pdbx_strand_id
1 'polypeptide(L)'
;MRLLVPFALLAGAAFAASSIEPTSAQIDDIIQKFAAKETEFAKARGNYTYRQTARIQEVDDAGNARGRYEIVSDIVFTPEGKRIERVVHAPVSTLQVILLTPEDEQDLRDVQPFVLTSEEIPNYYIRYLGRETLDEISCYSFAVKPKKMEQGKRYFEGIVWVDDKDLQIVKSYGRGIGLLKKNSDNQFPKFETYREQIDGKYWFPTYTAANDTLNFKDMSQRIKMMVKYEDYKQFKSDIQIKYDTDSVTPPSAGAPATPPPAKKP
;
A
#
# COMPACT_ATOMS: atom_id res chain seq x y z
N MET A 1 -50.51 51.17 25.87
CA MET A 1 -50.93 50.24 24.82
C MET A 1 -49.66 49.55 24.31
N ARG A 2 -49.38 48.35 24.86
CA ARG A 2 -48.18 47.54 24.54
C ARG A 2 -48.61 46.43 23.57
N LEU A 3 -48.09 46.52 22.31
CA LEU A 3 -48.27 45.46 21.33
C LEU A 3 -47.35 44.26 21.67
N LEU A 4 -47.95 43.11 21.90
CA LEU A 4 -47.30 41.83 21.96
C LEU A 4 -47.23 41.23 20.54
N VAL A 5 -46.01 41.02 20.04
CA VAL A 5 -45.75 40.28 18.80
C VAL A 5 -45.52 38.81 19.15
N PRO A 6 -46.26 37.84 18.63
CA PRO A 6 -45.98 36.43 18.86
C PRO A 6 -44.81 35.95 18.00
N PHE A 7 -43.79 35.42 18.65
CA PHE A 7 -42.66 34.76 18.04
C PHE A 7 -43.09 33.31 17.69
N ALA A 8 -43.28 33.05 16.41
CA ALA A 8 -43.55 31.69 15.92
C ALA A 8 -42.25 30.89 15.82
N LEU A 9 -42.09 29.91 16.71
CA LEU A 9 -41.02 28.91 16.61
C LEU A 9 -41.33 27.97 15.45
N LEU A 10 -40.58 28.08 14.33
CA LEU A 10 -40.52 27.03 13.32
C LEU A 10 -39.62 25.90 13.85
N ALA A 11 -40.25 24.80 14.29
CA ALA A 11 -39.54 23.55 14.53
C ALA A 11 -39.18 22.91 13.19
N GLY A 12 -37.93 23.08 12.76
CA GLY A 12 -37.38 22.36 11.63
C GLY A 12 -37.21 20.88 11.98
N ALA A 13 -38.09 20.02 11.46
CA ALA A 13 -37.91 18.57 11.54
C ALA A 13 -36.70 18.20 10.65
N ALA A 14 -35.55 17.93 11.26
CA ALA A 14 -34.43 17.30 10.59
C ALA A 14 -34.85 15.85 10.25
N PHE A 15 -35.20 15.61 8.99
CA PHE A 15 -35.34 14.26 8.46
C PHE A 15 -33.90 13.65 8.44
N ALA A 16 -33.58 12.84 9.45
CA ALA A 16 -32.50 11.89 9.34
C ALA A 16 -32.87 10.91 8.23
N ALA A 17 -32.23 11.05 7.07
CA ALA A 17 -32.35 10.07 6.01
C ALA A 17 -31.80 8.75 6.55
N SER A 18 -32.70 7.84 6.94
CA SER A 18 -32.37 6.45 7.27
C SER A 18 -31.80 5.83 6.02
N SER A 19 -30.47 5.70 5.93
CA SER A 19 -29.83 4.95 4.86
C SER A 19 -30.26 3.49 5.01
N ILE A 20 -31.08 3.00 4.08
CA ILE A 20 -31.52 1.59 4.05
C ILE A 20 -30.25 0.75 3.89
N GLU A 21 -30.03 -0.15 4.86
CA GLU A 21 -28.92 -1.11 4.77
C GLU A 21 -29.05 -1.98 3.54
N PRO A 22 -27.95 -2.25 2.81
CA PRO A 22 -28.00 -3.04 1.59
C PRO A 22 -28.37 -4.49 1.89
N THR A 23 -29.16 -5.09 0.99
CA THR A 23 -29.48 -6.53 1.02
C THR A 23 -28.24 -7.37 0.71
N SER A 24 -28.26 -8.67 1.04
CA SER A 24 -27.14 -9.57 0.74
C SER A 24 -26.74 -9.56 -0.75
N ALA A 25 -27.71 -9.54 -1.66
CA ALA A 25 -27.43 -9.46 -3.10
C ALA A 25 -26.77 -8.13 -3.51
N GLN A 26 -27.15 -7.02 -2.87
CA GLN A 26 -26.50 -5.73 -3.08
C GLN A 26 -25.09 -5.70 -2.50
N ILE A 27 -24.85 -6.34 -1.35
CA ILE A 27 -23.52 -6.47 -0.76
C ILE A 27 -22.60 -7.27 -1.70
N ASP A 28 -23.06 -8.38 -2.25
CA ASP A 28 -22.32 -9.18 -3.22
C ASP A 28 -21.97 -8.37 -4.47
N ASP A 29 -22.91 -7.59 -5.00
CA ASP A 29 -22.69 -6.69 -6.15
C ASP A 29 -21.66 -5.59 -5.82
N ILE A 30 -21.74 -4.99 -4.63
CA ILE A 30 -20.75 -4.00 -4.16
C ILE A 30 -19.35 -4.63 -4.10
N ILE A 31 -19.22 -5.85 -3.53
CA ILE A 31 -17.94 -6.56 -3.44
C ILE A 31 -17.35 -6.79 -4.84
N GLN A 32 -18.15 -7.27 -5.80
CA GLN A 32 -17.68 -7.50 -7.16
C GLN A 32 -17.25 -6.21 -7.85
N LYS A 33 -17.99 -5.12 -7.66
CA LYS A 33 -17.71 -3.83 -8.28
C LYS A 33 -16.44 -3.20 -7.69
N PHE A 34 -16.28 -3.19 -6.36
CA PHE A 34 -15.06 -2.62 -5.79
C PHE A 34 -13.83 -3.46 -6.14
N ALA A 35 -13.93 -4.80 -6.18
CA ALA A 35 -12.84 -5.65 -6.61
C ALA A 35 -12.43 -5.40 -8.08
N ALA A 36 -13.41 -5.14 -8.96
CA ALA A 36 -13.13 -4.73 -10.33
C ALA A 36 -12.38 -3.39 -10.37
N LYS A 37 -12.77 -2.40 -9.54
CA LYS A 37 -12.09 -1.11 -9.41
C LYS A 37 -10.67 -1.26 -8.84
N GLU A 38 -10.48 -2.10 -7.84
CA GLU A 38 -9.15 -2.42 -7.31
C GLU A 38 -8.28 -3.15 -8.36
N THR A 39 -8.86 -3.95 -9.24
CA THR A 39 -8.16 -4.56 -10.39
C THR A 39 -7.72 -3.51 -11.41
N GLU A 40 -8.59 -2.53 -11.73
CA GLU A 40 -8.24 -1.38 -12.59
C GLU A 40 -7.10 -0.58 -11.95
N PHE A 41 -7.19 -0.27 -10.65
CA PHE A 41 -6.15 0.43 -9.90
C PHE A 41 -4.83 -0.33 -9.89
N ALA A 42 -4.83 -1.64 -9.62
CA ALA A 42 -3.62 -2.47 -9.60
C ALA A 42 -2.86 -2.42 -10.94
N LYS A 43 -3.60 -2.43 -12.07
CA LYS A 43 -3.01 -2.26 -13.42
C LYS A 43 -2.51 -0.83 -13.64
N ALA A 44 -3.30 0.17 -13.25
CA ALA A 44 -2.93 1.57 -13.44
C ALA A 44 -1.70 1.95 -12.62
N ARG A 45 -1.58 1.43 -11.39
CA ARG A 45 -0.44 1.67 -10.49
C ARG A 45 0.91 1.38 -11.16
N GLY A 46 0.97 0.37 -12.03
CA GLY A 46 2.17 0.05 -12.80
C GLY A 46 2.67 1.18 -13.71
N ASN A 47 1.83 2.18 -14.02
CA ASN A 47 2.20 3.34 -14.82
C ASN A 47 2.64 4.56 -13.99
N TYR A 48 2.84 4.39 -12.69
CA TYR A 48 3.26 5.47 -11.80
C TYR A 48 4.59 5.14 -11.14
N THR A 49 5.36 6.19 -10.89
CA THR A 49 6.50 6.14 -9.96
C THR A 49 6.13 6.91 -8.71
N TYR A 50 6.77 6.59 -7.60
CA TYR A 50 6.59 7.33 -6.36
C TYR A 50 7.80 7.15 -5.45
N ARG A 51 7.95 8.05 -4.48
CA ARG A 51 8.92 7.93 -3.40
C ARG A 51 8.27 7.31 -2.17
N GLN A 52 8.89 6.29 -1.63
CA GLN A 52 8.48 5.67 -0.38
C GLN A 52 9.51 5.98 0.70
N THR A 53 9.05 6.54 1.83
CA THR A 53 9.86 6.70 3.04
C THR A 53 9.27 5.82 4.12
N ALA A 54 9.98 4.78 4.54
CA ALA A 54 9.59 3.93 5.67
C ALA A 54 10.48 4.25 6.88
N ARG A 55 9.84 4.49 8.03
CA ARG A 55 10.51 4.72 9.31
C ARG A 55 9.87 3.87 10.40
N ILE A 56 10.72 3.15 11.14
CA ILE A 56 10.31 2.36 12.31
C ILE A 56 11.13 2.86 13.49
N GLN A 57 10.48 3.08 14.64
CA GLN A 57 11.10 3.53 15.87
C GLN A 57 10.71 2.61 17.02
N GLU A 58 11.70 2.20 17.79
CA GLU A 58 11.51 1.65 19.14
C GLU A 58 11.20 2.78 20.09
N VAL A 59 10.21 2.60 20.93
CA VAL A 59 9.72 3.64 21.84
C VAL A 59 9.77 3.10 23.27
N ASP A 60 10.31 3.89 24.19
CA ASP A 60 10.31 3.56 25.61
C ASP A 60 8.94 3.83 26.27
N ASP A 61 8.80 3.50 27.56
CA ASP A 61 7.56 3.68 28.31
C ASP A 61 7.14 5.15 28.41
N ALA A 62 8.09 6.07 28.35
CA ALA A 62 7.84 7.52 28.36
C ALA A 62 7.46 8.05 26.96
N GLY A 63 7.53 7.22 25.91
CA GLY A 63 7.20 7.59 24.55
C GLY A 63 8.36 8.16 23.74
N ASN A 64 9.58 8.14 24.27
CA ASN A 64 10.78 8.62 23.55
C ASN A 64 11.32 7.55 22.61
N ALA A 65 11.80 7.97 21.43
CA ALA A 65 12.49 7.07 20.50
C ALA A 65 13.86 6.67 21.03
N ARG A 66 14.15 5.36 21.09
CA ARG A 66 15.44 4.79 21.50
C ARG A 66 16.28 4.31 20.34
N GLY A 67 15.63 3.76 19.33
CA GLY A 67 16.24 3.28 18.11
C GLY A 67 15.36 3.54 16.91
N ARG A 68 15.96 3.60 15.72
CA ARG A 68 15.19 3.76 14.48
C ARG A 68 15.82 3.03 13.32
N TYR A 69 14.95 2.64 12.43
CA TYR A 69 15.23 2.27 11.04
C TYR A 69 14.59 3.28 10.11
N GLU A 70 15.28 3.62 9.04
CA GLU A 70 14.75 4.50 8.00
C GLU A 70 15.27 4.05 6.64
N ILE A 71 14.38 4.02 5.65
CA ILE A 71 14.73 3.80 4.26
C ILE A 71 13.89 4.72 3.37
N VAL A 72 14.54 5.35 2.40
CA VAL A 72 13.91 6.16 1.37
C VAL A 72 14.21 5.51 0.02
N SER A 73 13.18 5.20 -0.73
CA SER A 73 13.30 4.51 -2.01
C SER A 73 12.44 5.16 -3.08
N ASP A 74 12.96 5.24 -4.29
CA ASP A 74 12.16 5.52 -5.48
C ASP A 74 11.62 4.20 -6.02
N ILE A 75 10.31 4.13 -6.19
CA ILE A 75 9.60 2.96 -6.65
C ILE A 75 9.18 3.17 -8.09
N VAL A 76 9.55 2.20 -8.93
CA VAL A 76 9.19 2.15 -10.35
C VAL A 76 8.66 0.76 -10.69
N PHE A 77 7.96 0.65 -11.81
CA PHE A 77 7.47 -0.63 -12.30
C PHE A 77 8.02 -0.91 -13.70
N THR A 78 8.32 -2.19 -13.98
CA THR A 78 8.65 -2.61 -15.35
C THR A 78 7.39 -2.63 -16.22
N PRO A 79 7.50 -2.70 -17.55
CA PRO A 79 6.34 -2.87 -18.44
C PRO A 79 5.47 -4.08 -18.10
N GLU A 80 6.07 -5.12 -17.52
CA GLU A 80 5.37 -6.33 -17.06
C GLU A 80 4.73 -6.16 -15.66
N GLY A 81 4.80 -4.96 -15.07
CA GLY A 81 4.21 -4.65 -13.77
C GLY A 81 5.03 -5.09 -12.55
N LYS A 82 6.28 -5.52 -12.75
CA LYS A 82 7.16 -5.90 -11.63
C LYS A 82 7.66 -4.65 -10.91
N ARG A 83 7.45 -4.58 -9.58
CA ARG A 83 7.97 -3.51 -8.73
C ARG A 83 9.49 -3.57 -8.62
N ILE A 84 10.14 -2.45 -8.88
CA ILE A 84 11.57 -2.22 -8.68
C ILE A 84 11.73 -1.14 -7.62
N GLU A 85 12.60 -1.38 -6.67
CA GLU A 85 12.95 -0.45 -5.61
C GLU A 85 14.38 0.04 -5.78
N ARG A 86 14.54 1.35 -5.87
CA ARG A 86 15.83 2.01 -5.91
C ARG A 86 16.02 2.76 -4.61
N VAL A 87 16.90 2.24 -3.74
CA VAL A 87 17.22 2.90 -2.49
C VAL A 87 17.96 4.21 -2.75
N VAL A 88 17.43 5.31 -2.21
CA VAL A 88 18.00 6.66 -2.30
C VAL A 88 18.76 7.01 -1.04
N HIS A 89 18.21 6.60 0.12
CA HIS A 89 18.82 6.88 1.41
C HIS A 89 18.46 5.77 2.40
N ALA A 90 19.46 5.21 3.05
CA ALA A 90 19.30 4.18 4.08
C ALA A 90 20.43 4.32 5.11
N PRO A 91 20.24 5.13 6.15
CA PRO A 91 21.22 5.25 7.23
C PRO A 91 21.31 3.95 8.02
N VAL A 92 22.42 3.73 8.69
CA VAL A 92 22.60 2.57 9.57
C VAL A 92 21.48 2.53 10.60
N SER A 93 20.81 1.38 10.70
CA SER A 93 19.77 1.17 11.71
C SER A 93 20.36 1.28 13.11
N THR A 94 19.64 1.97 13.99
CA THR A 94 19.96 2.07 15.43
C THR A 94 18.93 1.34 16.28
N LEU A 95 18.10 0.47 15.69
CA LEU A 95 17.21 -0.43 16.44
C LEU A 95 18.05 -1.32 17.35
N GLN A 96 17.60 -1.54 18.56
CA GLN A 96 18.31 -2.29 19.60
C GLN A 96 17.65 -3.62 19.92
N VAL A 97 16.34 -3.69 19.78
CA VAL A 97 15.51 -4.83 20.19
C VAL A 97 14.89 -5.52 18.97
N ILE A 98 14.44 -4.74 18.00
CA ILE A 98 13.75 -5.26 16.81
C ILE A 98 14.77 -5.54 15.71
N LEU A 99 14.71 -6.75 15.18
CA LEU A 99 15.40 -7.12 13.96
C LEU A 99 14.38 -7.18 12.83
N LEU A 100 14.58 -6.36 11.81
CA LEU A 100 13.74 -6.43 10.60
C LEU A 100 14.01 -7.71 9.82
N THR A 101 12.96 -8.43 9.53
CA THR A 101 12.97 -9.70 8.81
C THR A 101 12.55 -9.51 7.35
N PRO A 102 12.82 -10.48 6.46
CA PRO A 102 12.28 -10.45 5.09
C PRO A 102 10.76 -10.38 5.04
N GLU A 103 10.08 -10.93 6.05
CA GLU A 103 8.62 -10.86 6.19
C GLU A 103 8.16 -9.42 6.49
N ASP A 104 8.91 -8.66 7.32
CA ASP A 104 8.63 -7.24 7.59
C ASP A 104 8.81 -6.40 6.31
N GLU A 105 9.88 -6.66 5.55
CA GLU A 105 10.12 -6.00 4.27
C GLU A 105 9.00 -6.31 3.26
N GLN A 106 8.51 -7.55 3.24
CA GLN A 106 7.39 -7.95 2.39
C GLN A 106 6.09 -7.26 2.81
N ASP A 107 5.84 -7.11 4.12
CA ASP A 107 4.68 -6.37 4.62
C ASP A 107 4.72 -4.90 4.20
N LEU A 108 5.87 -4.24 4.32
CA LEU A 108 6.07 -2.86 3.85
C LEU A 108 5.82 -2.71 2.34
N ARG A 109 6.16 -3.71 1.56
CA ARG A 109 6.09 -3.68 0.09
C ARG A 109 4.71 -4.04 -0.45
N ASP A 110 4.09 -5.10 0.09
CA ASP A 110 2.97 -5.79 -0.53
C ASP A 110 1.68 -5.76 0.32
N VAL A 111 1.82 -5.76 1.66
CA VAL A 111 0.67 -5.88 2.57
C VAL A 111 0.12 -4.53 3.02
N GLN A 112 0.98 -3.58 3.32
CA GLN A 112 0.54 -2.25 3.76
C GLN A 112 -0.21 -1.46 2.67
N PRO A 113 0.25 -1.44 1.40
CA PRO A 113 -0.51 -0.87 0.30
C PRO A 113 -1.54 -1.87 -0.27
N PHE A 114 -2.27 -2.56 0.59
CA PHE A 114 -3.19 -3.65 0.25
C PHE A 114 -4.15 -3.29 -0.88
N VAL A 115 -4.34 -4.23 -1.80
CA VAL A 115 -5.29 -4.16 -2.92
C VAL A 115 -6.05 -5.48 -2.95
N LEU A 116 -7.36 -5.44 -3.10
CA LEU A 116 -8.20 -6.64 -3.16
C LEU A 116 -8.84 -6.77 -4.55
N THR A 117 -8.10 -7.40 -5.45
CA THR A 117 -8.52 -7.57 -6.85
C THR A 117 -9.59 -8.65 -7.03
N SER A 118 -10.25 -8.64 -8.20
CA SER A 118 -11.23 -9.68 -8.56
C SER A 118 -10.64 -11.09 -8.55
N GLU A 119 -9.35 -11.24 -8.82
CA GLU A 119 -8.65 -12.54 -8.78
C GLU A 119 -8.42 -13.02 -7.34
N GLU A 120 -8.34 -12.10 -6.38
CA GLU A 120 -8.10 -12.42 -4.98
C GLU A 120 -9.37 -12.64 -4.17
N ILE A 121 -10.51 -12.09 -4.58
CA ILE A 121 -11.81 -12.27 -3.91
C ILE A 121 -12.09 -13.74 -3.52
N PRO A 122 -11.90 -14.74 -4.41
CA PRO A 122 -12.15 -16.13 -4.06
C PRO A 122 -11.28 -16.65 -2.90
N ASN A 123 -10.12 -16.02 -2.67
CA ASN A 123 -9.14 -16.42 -1.66
C ASN A 123 -9.39 -15.79 -0.29
N TYR A 124 -10.36 -14.86 -0.17
CA TYR A 124 -10.66 -14.13 1.05
C TYR A 124 -12.07 -14.43 1.56
N TYR A 125 -12.23 -14.47 2.88
CA TYR A 125 -13.50 -14.25 3.54
C TYR A 125 -13.72 -12.74 3.60
N ILE A 126 -14.88 -12.29 3.12
CA ILE A 126 -15.25 -10.88 3.12
C ILE A 126 -16.60 -10.78 3.81
N ARG A 127 -16.69 -9.95 4.84
CA ARG A 127 -17.91 -9.75 5.60
C ARG A 127 -18.21 -8.26 5.72
N TYR A 128 -19.37 -7.85 5.24
CA TYR A 128 -19.89 -6.51 5.41
C TYR A 128 -20.09 -6.19 6.90
N LEU A 129 -19.66 -5.02 7.34
CA LEU A 129 -19.75 -4.56 8.72
C LEU A 129 -20.77 -3.42 8.88
N GLY A 130 -21.09 -2.69 7.82
CA GLY A 130 -21.98 -1.56 7.86
C GLY A 130 -21.47 -0.38 7.03
N ARG A 131 -22.17 0.74 7.14
CA ARG A 131 -21.76 2.03 6.59
C ARG A 131 -21.08 2.86 7.66
N GLU A 132 -20.01 3.55 7.28
CA GLU A 132 -19.30 4.48 8.14
C GLU A 132 -18.93 5.73 7.34
N THR A 133 -18.81 6.86 8.02
CA THR A 133 -18.29 8.10 7.44
C THR A 133 -16.88 8.32 7.95
N LEU A 134 -15.92 8.36 7.05
CA LEU A 134 -14.53 8.72 7.33
C LEU A 134 -14.30 10.14 6.84
N ASP A 135 -14.12 11.06 7.79
CA ASP A 135 -14.12 12.50 7.52
C ASP A 135 -15.40 12.89 6.75
N GLU A 136 -15.32 13.22 5.46
CA GLU A 136 -16.47 13.57 4.63
C GLU A 136 -16.86 12.47 3.63
N ILE A 137 -16.19 11.30 3.68
CA ILE A 137 -16.37 10.20 2.74
C ILE A 137 -17.32 9.16 3.35
N SER A 138 -18.45 8.92 2.69
CA SER A 138 -19.34 7.81 3.05
C SER A 138 -18.78 6.51 2.51
N CYS A 139 -18.64 5.52 3.38
CA CYS A 139 -17.95 4.26 3.07
C CYS A 139 -18.80 3.04 3.42
N TYR A 140 -18.59 1.97 2.67
CA TYR A 140 -18.90 0.60 3.10
C TYR A 140 -17.68 0.03 3.84
N SER A 141 -17.87 -0.56 5.02
CA SER A 141 -16.80 -1.22 5.75
C SER A 141 -16.92 -2.74 5.62
N PHE A 142 -15.77 -3.40 5.39
CA PHE A 142 -15.68 -4.85 5.21
C PHE A 142 -14.54 -5.42 6.05
N ALA A 143 -14.83 -6.48 6.82
CA ALA A 143 -13.78 -7.32 7.37
C ALA A 143 -13.28 -8.30 6.31
N VAL A 144 -11.96 -8.39 6.17
CA VAL A 144 -11.31 -9.26 5.19
C VAL A 144 -10.28 -10.17 5.88
N LYS A 145 -10.24 -11.44 5.47
CA LYS A 145 -9.32 -12.43 6.01
C LYS A 145 -9.03 -13.50 4.95
N PRO A 146 -7.75 -13.92 4.74
CA PRO A 146 -7.45 -14.98 3.80
C PRO A 146 -8.07 -16.32 4.24
N LYS A 147 -8.58 -17.09 3.29
CA LYS A 147 -9.15 -18.44 3.51
C LYS A 147 -8.06 -19.47 3.74
N LYS A 148 -6.94 -19.32 3.05
CA LYS A 148 -5.76 -20.19 3.15
C LYS A 148 -4.51 -19.35 3.09
N MET A 149 -3.45 -19.81 3.74
CA MET A 149 -2.13 -19.19 3.68
C MET A 149 -1.15 -20.20 3.07
N GLU A 150 -0.27 -19.71 2.21
CA GLU A 150 0.80 -20.47 1.58
C GLU A 150 2.14 -20.09 2.19
N GLN A 151 3.08 -21.04 2.20
CA GLN A 151 4.42 -20.80 2.73
C GLN A 151 5.14 -19.70 1.94
N GLY A 152 5.75 -18.75 2.65
CA GLY A 152 6.50 -17.64 2.06
C GLY A 152 5.64 -16.52 1.48
N LYS A 153 4.31 -16.58 1.60
CA LYS A 153 3.40 -15.49 1.22
C LYS A 153 2.87 -14.77 2.44
N ARG A 154 2.72 -13.47 2.30
CA ARG A 154 2.10 -12.60 3.28
C ARG A 154 0.74 -12.14 2.78
N TYR A 155 -0.19 -11.97 3.71
CA TYR A 155 -1.58 -11.62 3.44
C TYR A 155 -2.02 -10.52 4.38
N PHE A 156 -3.03 -9.77 3.99
CA PHE A 156 -3.69 -8.80 4.85
C PHE A 156 -4.87 -9.43 5.59
N GLU A 157 -4.99 -9.15 6.88
CA GLU A 157 -6.17 -9.45 7.70
C GLU A 157 -6.60 -8.16 8.43
N GLY A 158 -7.85 -7.72 8.22
CA GLY A 158 -8.31 -6.50 8.85
C GLY A 158 -9.62 -5.98 8.32
N ILE A 159 -9.78 -4.66 8.34
CA ILE A 159 -10.94 -3.94 7.85
C ILE A 159 -10.50 -3.04 6.69
N VAL A 160 -11.32 -2.96 5.66
CA VAL A 160 -11.19 -2.01 4.55
C VAL A 160 -12.44 -1.15 4.47
N TRP A 161 -12.25 0.13 4.19
CA TRP A 161 -13.30 1.10 3.92
C TRP A 161 -13.28 1.43 2.43
N VAL A 162 -14.43 1.27 1.81
CA VAL A 162 -14.63 1.44 0.37
C VAL A 162 -15.57 2.62 0.18
N ASP A 163 -15.14 3.65 -0.56
CA ASP A 163 -15.96 4.79 -0.94
C ASP A 163 -17.26 4.31 -1.61
N ASP A 164 -18.40 4.83 -1.20
CA ASP A 164 -19.69 4.40 -1.74
C ASP A 164 -19.99 4.93 -3.14
N LYS A 165 -19.22 5.89 -3.66
CA LYS A 165 -19.32 6.47 -5.01
C LYS A 165 -18.34 5.85 -5.98
N ASP A 166 -17.04 5.87 -5.62
CA ASP A 166 -15.96 5.43 -6.50
C ASP A 166 -15.72 3.93 -6.41
N LEU A 167 -16.23 3.28 -5.35
CA LEU A 167 -16.04 1.86 -5.06
C LEU A 167 -14.56 1.46 -5.05
N GLN A 168 -13.70 2.30 -4.49
CA GLN A 168 -12.29 2.04 -4.26
C GLN A 168 -11.98 2.07 -2.77
N ILE A 169 -10.98 1.32 -2.32
CA ILE A 169 -10.54 1.36 -0.94
C ILE A 169 -9.91 2.72 -0.65
N VAL A 170 -10.39 3.40 0.39
CA VAL A 170 -9.88 4.70 0.87
C VAL A 170 -9.04 4.56 2.13
N LYS A 171 -9.32 3.52 2.93
CA LYS A 171 -8.59 3.21 4.15
C LYS A 171 -8.54 1.71 4.38
N SER A 172 -7.46 1.23 4.97
CA SER A 172 -7.38 -0.11 5.55
C SER A 172 -6.82 -0.05 6.98
N TYR A 173 -7.26 -0.95 7.86
CA TYR A 173 -6.73 -1.15 9.19
C TYR A 173 -6.60 -2.64 9.49
N GLY A 174 -5.42 -3.10 9.80
CA GLY A 174 -5.18 -4.52 10.04
C GLY A 174 -3.71 -4.83 10.24
N ARG A 175 -3.33 -6.03 9.88
CA ARG A 175 -1.95 -6.52 9.99
C ARG A 175 -1.59 -7.48 8.87
N GLY A 176 -0.29 -7.66 8.66
CA GLY A 176 0.24 -8.73 7.85
C GLY A 176 0.15 -10.07 8.60
N ILE A 177 -0.29 -11.11 7.91
CA ILE A 177 -0.30 -12.48 8.43
C ILE A 177 0.30 -13.44 7.40
N GLY A 178 0.77 -14.60 7.85
CA GLY A 178 1.36 -15.63 6.99
C GLY A 178 1.83 -16.83 7.81
N LEU A 179 2.23 -17.88 7.12
CA LEU A 179 2.85 -19.04 7.76
C LEU A 179 4.31 -18.70 8.10
N LEU A 180 4.59 -18.61 9.39
CA LEU A 180 5.94 -18.37 9.89
C LEU A 180 6.72 -19.68 10.01
N LYS A 181 8.04 -19.59 10.02
CA LYS A 181 8.92 -20.73 10.31
C LYS A 181 8.61 -21.26 11.71
N LYS A 182 8.74 -22.57 11.89
CA LYS A 182 8.59 -23.19 13.21
C LYS A 182 9.56 -22.54 14.20
N ASN A 183 9.05 -22.19 15.38
CA ASN A 183 9.77 -21.48 16.44
C ASN A 183 10.15 -20.01 16.11
N SER A 184 9.55 -19.41 15.09
CA SER A 184 9.68 -17.97 14.88
C SER A 184 8.90 -17.21 15.95
N ASP A 185 9.51 -16.19 16.52
CA ASP A 185 8.89 -15.24 17.46
C ASP A 185 8.60 -13.88 16.77
N ASN A 186 8.52 -13.88 15.43
CA ASN A 186 8.23 -12.67 14.67
C ASN A 186 6.84 -12.13 15.00
N GLN A 187 6.79 -10.85 15.30
CA GLN A 187 5.58 -10.12 15.60
C GLN A 187 5.38 -9.01 14.56
N PHE A 188 4.15 -8.82 14.13
CA PHE A 188 3.79 -7.83 13.11
C PHE A 188 2.78 -6.85 13.67
N PRO A 189 3.04 -5.53 13.56
CA PRO A 189 2.15 -4.53 14.11
C PRO A 189 0.84 -4.45 13.33
N LYS A 190 -0.21 -4.02 14.04
CA LYS A 190 -1.39 -3.50 13.37
C LYS A 190 -1.07 -2.11 12.83
N PHE A 191 -1.50 -1.85 11.63
CA PHE A 191 -1.30 -0.58 10.94
C PHE A 191 -2.60 -0.08 10.32
N GLU A 192 -2.64 1.19 10.02
CA GLU A 192 -3.65 1.80 9.18
C GLU A 192 -2.99 2.44 7.95
N THR A 193 -3.60 2.28 6.79
CA THR A 193 -3.17 2.90 5.54
C THR A 193 -4.27 3.79 5.01
N TYR A 194 -3.93 5.03 4.73
CA TYR A 194 -4.80 6.03 4.12
C TYR A 194 -4.46 6.15 2.64
N ARG A 195 -5.49 6.37 1.83
CA ARG A 195 -5.36 6.62 0.41
C ARG A 195 -5.98 7.96 0.06
N GLU A 196 -5.43 8.62 -0.95
CA GLU A 196 -5.95 9.86 -1.51
C GLU A 196 -6.07 9.75 -3.02
N GLN A 197 -7.00 10.50 -3.59
CA GLN A 197 -7.13 10.57 -5.04
C GLN A 197 -5.94 11.29 -5.66
N ILE A 198 -5.21 10.56 -6.51
CA ILE A 198 -4.17 11.12 -7.35
C ILE A 198 -4.75 11.23 -8.78
N ASP A 199 -4.58 12.38 -9.42
CA ASP A 199 -5.11 12.70 -10.75
C ASP A 199 -6.65 12.56 -10.88
N GLY A 200 -7.37 12.63 -9.74
CA GLY A 200 -8.83 12.60 -9.71
C GLY A 200 -9.48 11.29 -10.16
N LYS A 201 -8.72 10.17 -10.23
CA LYS A 201 -9.21 8.91 -10.75
C LYS A 201 -9.02 7.72 -9.81
N TYR A 202 -7.85 7.58 -9.23
CA TYR A 202 -7.51 6.43 -8.40
C TYR A 202 -7.09 6.86 -7.00
N TRP A 203 -7.44 6.04 -6.02
CA TRP A 203 -7.06 6.21 -4.63
C TRP A 203 -5.73 5.49 -4.35
N PHE A 204 -4.65 6.24 -4.31
CA PHE A 204 -3.30 5.74 -4.01
C PHE A 204 -3.00 5.80 -2.53
N PRO A 205 -2.24 4.83 -1.96
CA PRO A 205 -1.69 4.97 -0.62
C PRO A 205 -0.86 6.25 -0.52
N THR A 206 -1.10 7.06 0.52
CA THR A 206 -0.30 8.25 0.81
C THR A 206 0.39 8.15 2.16
N TYR A 207 -0.21 7.42 3.08
CA TYR A 207 0.32 7.31 4.43
C TYR A 207 -0.07 5.98 5.07
N THR A 208 0.90 5.33 5.73
CA THR A 208 0.67 4.18 6.61
C THR A 208 1.26 4.49 7.99
N ALA A 209 0.53 4.17 9.04
CA ALA A 209 0.99 4.33 10.42
C ALA A 209 0.71 3.09 11.26
N ALA A 210 1.62 2.81 12.20
CA ALA A 210 1.39 1.88 13.28
C ALA A 210 1.91 2.49 14.60
N ASN A 211 1.17 2.26 15.67
CA ASN A 211 1.59 2.52 17.05
C ASN A 211 1.12 1.32 17.86
N ASP A 212 1.99 0.35 18.04
CA ASP A 212 1.63 -0.95 18.60
C ASP A 212 2.70 -1.45 19.58
N THR A 213 2.36 -2.47 20.33
CA THR A 213 3.27 -3.19 21.22
C THR A 213 3.47 -4.60 20.68
N LEU A 214 4.68 -4.92 20.27
CA LEU A 214 5.07 -6.25 19.86
C LEU A 214 5.39 -7.08 21.10
N ASN A 215 4.70 -8.22 21.25
CA ASN A 215 4.84 -9.10 22.41
C ASN A 215 5.63 -10.34 22.01
N PHE A 216 6.93 -10.34 22.32
CA PHE A 216 7.81 -11.49 22.14
C PHE A 216 7.71 -12.41 23.36
N LYS A 217 8.33 -13.59 23.27
CA LYS A 217 8.26 -14.61 24.32
C LYS A 217 8.71 -14.11 25.69
N ASP A 218 9.79 -13.34 25.72
CA ASP A 218 10.44 -12.92 26.97
C ASP A 218 10.36 -11.39 27.21
N MET A 219 9.76 -10.64 26.28
CA MET A 219 9.72 -9.18 26.38
C MET A 219 8.65 -8.57 25.48
N SER A 220 8.33 -7.31 25.75
CA SER A 220 7.46 -6.49 24.89
C SER A 220 8.20 -5.23 24.44
N GLN A 221 7.99 -4.82 23.20
CA GLN A 221 8.57 -3.59 22.65
C GLN A 221 7.49 -2.74 21.98
N ARG A 222 7.35 -1.51 22.44
CA ARG A 222 6.49 -0.53 21.76
C ARG A 222 7.20 0.01 20.53
N ILE A 223 6.46 0.13 19.45
CA ILE A 223 6.95 0.68 18.19
C ILE A 223 6.03 1.76 17.65
N LYS A 224 6.63 2.68 16.91
CA LYS A 224 5.93 3.57 15.96
C LYS A 224 6.48 3.31 14.58
N MET A 225 5.60 3.07 13.64
CA MET A 225 5.94 2.93 12.22
C MET A 225 5.22 4.00 11.43
N MET A 226 5.89 4.54 10.43
CA MET A 226 5.32 5.47 9.46
C MET A 226 5.89 5.12 8.09
N VAL A 227 4.99 5.00 7.11
CA VAL A 227 5.37 4.94 5.69
C VAL A 227 4.66 6.06 4.96
N LYS A 228 5.41 6.88 4.24
CA LYS A 228 4.88 7.90 3.34
C LYS A 228 5.08 7.45 1.90
N TYR A 229 4.11 7.77 1.08
CA TYR A 229 4.13 7.53 -0.36
C TYR A 229 3.88 8.87 -1.04
N GLU A 230 4.92 9.44 -1.63
CA GLU A 230 4.94 10.83 -2.10
C GLU A 230 5.42 10.88 -3.56
N ASP A 231 5.31 12.04 -4.19
CA ASP A 231 5.84 12.32 -5.52
C ASP A 231 5.32 11.37 -6.61
N TYR A 232 4.04 11.02 -6.54
CA TYR A 232 3.42 10.21 -7.59
C TYR A 232 3.53 10.90 -8.95
N LYS A 233 4.10 10.20 -9.93
CA LYS A 233 4.25 10.67 -11.31
C LYS A 233 3.81 9.57 -12.26
N GLN A 234 2.84 9.87 -13.10
CA GLN A 234 2.48 9.00 -14.19
C GLN A 234 3.50 9.16 -15.32
N PHE A 235 4.11 8.07 -15.75
CA PHE A 235 4.89 8.09 -16.97
C PHE A 235 4.01 7.59 -18.12
N LYS A 236 3.90 8.46 -19.13
CA LYS A 236 3.25 8.06 -20.38
C LYS A 236 4.21 7.14 -21.12
N SER A 237 3.78 5.92 -21.40
CA SER A 237 4.52 4.92 -22.16
C SER A 237 4.51 5.24 -23.68
N ASP A 238 4.82 6.49 -24.06
CA ASP A 238 4.89 6.91 -25.46
C ASP A 238 6.32 7.11 -25.96
N ILE A 239 7.30 6.50 -25.31
CA ILE A 239 8.62 6.39 -25.92
C ILE A 239 8.61 5.14 -26.83
N GLN A 240 8.12 5.29 -28.06
CA GLN A 240 8.56 4.45 -29.16
C GLN A 240 10.05 4.78 -29.36
N ILE A 241 10.93 3.93 -28.85
CA ILE A 241 12.34 3.92 -29.25
C ILE A 241 12.32 3.46 -30.70
N LYS A 242 12.27 4.40 -31.64
CA LYS A 242 12.64 4.12 -33.03
C LYS A 242 14.14 3.85 -33.03
N TYR A 243 14.50 2.58 -33.09
CA TYR A 243 15.84 2.22 -33.47
C TYR A 243 15.95 2.63 -34.94
N ASP A 244 16.65 3.72 -35.23
CA ASP A 244 17.12 4.05 -36.56
C ASP A 244 18.12 2.95 -36.96
N THR A 245 17.64 1.99 -37.73
CA THR A 245 18.43 0.84 -38.24
C THR A 245 19.37 1.27 -39.38
N ASP A 246 19.41 2.57 -39.70
CA ASP A 246 20.12 3.05 -40.91
C ASP A 246 21.54 3.59 -40.66
N SER A 247 22.16 3.33 -39.50
CA SER A 247 23.53 3.82 -39.23
C SER A 247 24.48 2.79 -38.61
N VAL A 248 24.33 1.50 -38.89
CA VAL A 248 25.37 0.53 -38.55
C VAL A 248 25.99 0.02 -39.86
N THR A 249 26.90 0.80 -40.41
CA THR A 249 27.87 0.28 -41.37
C THR A 249 28.79 -0.67 -40.60
N PRO A 250 28.85 -1.96 -40.92
CA PRO A 250 29.78 -2.86 -40.27
C PRO A 250 31.21 -2.38 -40.56
N PRO A 251 32.14 -2.38 -39.58
CA PRO A 251 33.54 -2.06 -39.87
C PRO A 251 34.08 -3.10 -40.83
N SER A 252 34.66 -2.60 -41.95
CA SER A 252 35.33 -3.38 -42.95
C SER A 252 36.38 -4.26 -42.28
N ALA A 253 36.37 -5.57 -42.62
CA ALA A 253 37.35 -6.53 -42.17
C ALA A 253 38.76 -6.07 -42.60
N GLY A 254 39.51 -5.54 -41.65
CA GLY A 254 40.93 -5.23 -41.80
C GLY A 254 41.73 -6.53 -41.95
N ALA A 255 42.63 -6.56 -42.94
CA ALA A 255 43.54 -7.65 -43.24
C ALA A 255 44.34 -8.11 -41.99
N PRO A 256 44.78 -9.40 -41.96
CA PRO A 256 45.46 -9.95 -40.77
C PRO A 256 46.85 -9.31 -40.59
N ALA A 257 47.11 -8.86 -39.38
CA ALA A 257 48.39 -8.30 -38.97
C ALA A 257 49.49 -9.38 -38.99
N THR A 258 50.59 -9.07 -39.69
CA THR A 258 51.82 -9.86 -39.73
C THR A 258 52.47 -9.94 -38.34
N PRO A 259 52.92 -11.11 -37.87
CA PRO A 259 53.58 -11.22 -36.57
C PRO A 259 54.98 -10.60 -36.56
N PRO A 260 55.43 -10.01 -35.44
CA PRO A 260 56.75 -9.42 -35.33
C PRO A 260 57.87 -10.49 -35.31
N PRO A 261 59.08 -10.17 -35.83
CA PRO A 261 60.18 -11.12 -35.97
C PRO A 261 60.77 -11.53 -34.60
N ALA A 262 61.09 -12.82 -34.46
CA ALA A 262 61.73 -13.41 -33.30
C ALA A 262 63.13 -12.83 -33.06
N LYS A 263 63.45 -12.39 -31.84
CA LYS A 263 64.83 -12.11 -31.41
C LYS A 263 65.53 -13.44 -31.20
N LYS A 264 66.67 -13.58 -31.91
CA LYS A 264 67.67 -14.65 -31.67
C LYS A 264 68.64 -14.28 -30.54
N PRO A 265 69.32 -15.31 -30.02
CA PRO A 265 69.85 -15.37 -28.65
C PRO A 265 71.02 -14.43 -28.37
#